data_885576da12a8d1ff0ee1f19e01989038
#
_entry.id   885576da12a8d1ff0ee1f19e01989038
#
_cell.length_a   1.000
_cell.length_b   1.000
_cell.length_c   1.000
_cell.angle_alpha   90.00
_cell.angle_beta   90.00
_cell.angle_gamma   90.00
#
_symmetry.space_group_name_H-M   'P 1'
#
loop_
_entity.id
_entity.type
_entity.pdbx_description
1 polymer ?
#
loop_
_entity_poly.entity_id
_entity_poly.type
_entity_poly.pdbx_seq_one_letter_code
_entity_poly.pdbx_strand_id
1 'polypeptide(L)'
;HEKEQYEAEHVELEPVTITEIKDESQDIEFARENIYSTLTIPFEFPSENVVVSLNGRIDKIMRVDGTLIVQDDKFVARPQTYDSKTQPYPGQLLQVLAYLNSNFSSKRKASPDDYFDMPHTQKQWELRICDRKTKEPHKIFSETQDSFSLHYLHTSLETFASIAVNVTEPKHHNSKRKCDACNLKTVCEFRI
;
A
#
# COMPACT_ATOMS: atom_id res chain seq x y z
N HIS A 1 10.64 11.78 2.92
CA HIS A 1 11.46 12.55 3.87
C HIS A 1 10.60 13.31 4.88
N GLU A 2 9.68 14.22 4.47
CA GLU A 2 8.81 14.95 5.41
C GLU A 2 7.88 14.05 6.23
N LYS A 3 7.38 12.98 5.64
CA LYS A 3 6.53 12.00 6.33
C LYS A 3 7.34 11.24 7.40
N GLU A 4 8.55 10.85 7.07
CA GLU A 4 9.43 10.12 7.98
C GLU A 4 9.89 10.98 9.17
N GLN A 5 10.19 12.27 8.92
CA GLN A 5 10.51 13.20 10.00
C GLN A 5 9.32 13.43 10.94
N TYR A 6 8.11 13.60 10.37
CA TYR A 6 6.91 13.77 11.18
C TYR A 6 6.64 12.58 12.09
N GLU A 7 6.76 11.36 11.55
CA GLU A 7 6.55 10.14 12.32
C GLU A 7 7.59 9.95 13.43
N ALA A 8 8.84 10.35 13.18
CA ALA A 8 9.91 10.29 14.17
C ALA A 8 9.72 11.27 15.35
N GLU A 9 9.10 12.43 15.08
CA GLU A 9 8.91 13.48 16.10
C GLU A 9 7.65 13.28 16.96
N HIS A 10 6.65 12.50 16.48
CA HIS A 10 5.32 12.46 17.11
C HIS A 10 4.88 11.11 17.62
N VAL A 11 5.66 10.05 17.42
CA VAL A 11 5.28 8.71 17.87
C VAL A 11 6.20 8.23 18.98
N GLU A 12 6.04 8.78 20.18
CA GLU A 12 6.21 8.00 21.42
C GLU A 12 4.99 7.07 21.59
N LEU A 13 4.77 6.16 20.66
CA LEU A 13 3.95 5.00 20.96
C LEU A 13 4.80 4.09 21.81
N GLU A 14 4.47 3.99 23.09
CA GLU A 14 5.03 2.96 23.95
C GLU A 14 4.90 1.62 23.22
N PRO A 15 5.99 0.85 23.13
CA PRO A 15 5.94 -0.42 22.44
C PRO A 15 4.92 -1.31 23.13
N VAL A 16 3.82 -1.62 22.42
CA VAL A 16 2.89 -2.65 22.88
C VAL A 16 3.70 -3.92 23.09
N THR A 17 3.85 -4.31 24.35
CA THR A 17 4.57 -5.52 24.68
C THR A 17 3.66 -6.69 24.34
N ILE A 18 3.96 -7.37 23.23
CA ILE A 18 3.17 -8.46 22.64
C ILE A 18 2.84 -9.58 23.63
N THR A 19 3.60 -9.71 24.72
CA THR A 19 3.37 -10.71 25.76
C THR A 19 2.07 -10.57 26.54
N GLU A 20 1.36 -9.44 26.43
CA GLU A 20 0.12 -9.20 27.18
C GLU A 20 -1.16 -9.53 26.38
N ILE A 21 -1.06 -9.74 25.08
CA ILE A 21 -2.22 -10.00 24.23
C ILE A 21 -2.40 -11.51 24.03
N LYS A 22 -2.97 -12.18 25.05
CA LYS A 22 -3.36 -13.60 24.96
C LYS A 22 -4.84 -13.84 24.65
N ASP A 23 -5.60 -12.77 24.57
CA ASP A 23 -7.04 -12.85 24.30
C ASP A 23 -7.28 -12.62 22.79
N GLU A 24 -7.79 -13.65 22.10
CA GLU A 24 -8.09 -13.62 20.66
C GLU A 24 -9.18 -12.60 20.31
N SER A 25 -9.93 -12.10 21.30
CA SER A 25 -10.98 -11.09 21.12
C SER A 25 -10.45 -9.65 21.17
N GLN A 26 -9.19 -9.42 21.51
CA GLN A 26 -8.65 -8.07 21.62
C GLN A 26 -8.25 -7.48 20.27
N ASP A 27 -8.56 -6.21 20.08
CA ASP A 27 -8.12 -5.44 18.93
C ASP A 27 -6.61 -5.21 18.99
N ILE A 28 -5.92 -5.37 17.87
CA ILE A 28 -4.48 -5.24 17.75
C ILE A 28 -4.16 -4.14 16.77
N GLU A 29 -3.24 -3.25 17.16
CA GLU A 29 -2.74 -2.18 16.33
C GLU A 29 -1.21 -2.19 16.27
N PHE A 30 -0.64 -2.04 15.06
CA PHE A 30 0.79 -1.93 14.84
C PHE A 30 1.14 -0.73 13.98
N ALA A 31 2.12 0.05 14.43
CA ALA A 31 2.63 1.20 13.70
C ALA A 31 3.71 0.81 12.68
N ARG A 32 3.90 1.66 11.68
CA ARG A 32 4.82 1.52 10.54
C ARG A 32 6.24 1.07 10.87
N GLU A 33 6.83 1.59 11.96
CA GLU A 33 8.23 1.29 12.33
C GLU A 33 8.51 -0.19 12.56
N ASN A 34 7.46 -0.95 12.79
CA ASN A 34 7.53 -2.34 13.16
C ASN A 34 7.17 -3.30 12.02
N ILE A 35 6.62 -2.81 10.89
CA ILE A 35 6.03 -3.70 9.89
C ILE A 35 6.60 -3.45 8.50
N TYR A 36 7.20 -4.50 7.95
CA TYR A 36 7.59 -4.60 6.55
C TYR A 36 6.61 -5.51 5.83
N SER A 37 6.30 -5.19 4.61
CA SER A 37 5.46 -5.99 3.73
C SER A 37 6.28 -6.51 2.55
N THR A 38 6.04 -7.76 2.16
CA THR A 38 6.57 -8.34 0.94
C THR A 38 5.45 -9.09 0.23
N LEU A 39 5.11 -8.65 -0.98
CA LEU A 39 4.20 -9.35 -1.88
C LEU A 39 5.01 -9.92 -3.03
N THR A 40 4.93 -11.23 -3.24
CA THR A 40 5.63 -11.92 -4.32
C THR A 40 4.62 -12.71 -5.14
N ILE A 41 4.51 -12.39 -6.44
CA ILE A 41 3.58 -13.04 -7.36
C ILE A 41 4.36 -13.51 -8.59
N PRO A 42 4.33 -14.82 -8.92
CA PRO A 42 4.86 -15.34 -10.15
C PRO A 42 3.88 -15.10 -11.32
N PHE A 43 4.44 -14.80 -12.48
CA PHE A 43 3.72 -14.72 -13.75
C PHE A 43 4.44 -15.55 -14.80
N GLU A 44 3.67 -16.26 -15.63
CA GLU A 44 4.18 -17.10 -16.71
C GLU A 44 3.89 -16.43 -18.05
N PHE A 45 4.93 -16.18 -18.84
CA PHE A 45 4.82 -15.68 -20.19
C PHE A 45 5.45 -16.68 -21.17
N PRO A 46 5.07 -16.66 -22.48
CA PRO A 46 5.61 -17.60 -23.44
C PRO A 46 7.14 -17.59 -23.58
N SER A 47 7.77 -16.46 -23.31
CA SER A 47 9.22 -16.29 -23.42
C SER A 47 9.95 -16.62 -22.12
N GLU A 48 9.36 -16.34 -20.97
CA GLU A 48 9.98 -16.49 -19.66
C GLU A 48 9.00 -16.39 -18.48
N ASN A 49 9.41 -16.87 -17.34
CA ASN A 49 8.69 -16.71 -16.08
C ASN A 49 9.22 -15.49 -15.32
N VAL A 50 8.35 -14.68 -14.77
CA VAL A 50 8.69 -13.46 -14.05
C VAL A 50 8.12 -13.51 -12.64
N VAL A 51 8.94 -13.14 -11.67
CA VAL A 51 8.49 -12.96 -10.28
C VAL A 51 8.46 -11.46 -9.97
N VAL A 52 7.27 -10.92 -9.74
CA VAL A 52 7.11 -9.55 -9.24
C VAL A 52 7.19 -9.57 -7.73
N SER A 53 8.17 -8.85 -7.17
CA SER A 53 8.34 -8.70 -5.72
C SER A 53 8.18 -7.23 -5.34
N LEU A 54 7.14 -6.93 -4.57
CA LEU A 54 6.89 -5.61 -4.02
C LEU A 54 7.23 -5.60 -2.54
N ASN A 55 8.13 -4.69 -2.16
CA ASN A 55 8.54 -4.50 -0.78
C ASN A 55 8.12 -3.11 -0.31
N GLY A 56 7.61 -3.03 0.92
CA GLY A 56 7.18 -1.77 1.48
C GLY A 56 7.16 -1.74 3.00
N ARG A 57 6.78 -0.59 3.53
CA ARG A 57 6.53 -0.39 4.96
C ARG A 57 5.10 0.09 5.10
N ILE A 58 4.33 -0.63 5.88
CA ILE A 58 2.93 -0.32 6.15
C ILE A 58 2.88 0.73 7.25
N ASP A 59 2.03 1.74 7.08
CA ASP A 59 1.91 2.79 8.09
C ASP A 59 1.23 2.25 9.35
N LYS A 60 0.19 1.42 9.18
CA LYS A 60 -0.54 0.87 10.30
C LYS A 60 -1.27 -0.42 9.89
N ILE A 61 -1.28 -1.39 10.79
CA ILE A 61 -2.13 -2.58 10.71
C ILE A 61 -2.95 -2.66 11.97
N MET A 62 -4.21 -2.99 11.81
CA MET A 62 -5.15 -3.19 12.92
C MET A 62 -5.90 -4.50 12.71
N ARG A 63 -6.30 -5.12 13.82
CA ARG A 63 -7.33 -6.16 13.83
C ARG A 63 -8.47 -5.67 14.71
N VAL A 64 -9.63 -5.50 14.11
CA VAL A 64 -10.83 -5.03 14.79
C VAL A 64 -11.96 -5.99 14.47
N ASP A 65 -12.58 -6.57 15.48
CA ASP A 65 -13.68 -7.53 15.34
C ASP A 65 -13.42 -8.66 14.32
N GLY A 66 -12.19 -9.21 14.33
CA GLY A 66 -11.78 -10.26 13.40
C GLY A 66 -11.48 -9.78 11.97
N THR A 67 -11.55 -8.48 11.70
CA THR A 67 -11.19 -7.87 10.41
C THR A 67 -9.75 -7.39 10.45
N LEU A 68 -8.94 -7.82 9.48
CA LEU A 68 -7.61 -7.27 9.25
C LEU A 68 -7.72 -5.96 8.45
N ILE A 69 -7.27 -4.86 9.03
CA ILE A 69 -7.29 -3.54 8.40
C ILE A 69 -5.87 -3.05 8.17
N VAL A 70 -5.54 -2.79 6.92
CA VAL A 70 -4.29 -2.12 6.54
C VAL A 70 -4.57 -0.66 6.21
N GLN A 71 -3.91 0.24 6.92
CA GLN A 71 -4.07 1.68 6.76
C GLN A 71 -2.80 2.30 6.16
N ASP A 72 -2.98 3.24 5.23
CA ASP A 72 -1.90 4.03 4.63
C ASP A 72 -2.28 5.52 4.61
N ASP A 73 -1.36 6.38 5.05
CA ASP A 73 -1.56 7.82 5.17
C ASP A 73 -0.87 8.58 4.05
N LYS A 74 -1.62 9.44 3.37
CA LYS A 74 -1.10 10.30 2.29
C LYS A 74 -1.16 11.77 2.68
N PHE A 75 -0.04 12.33 3.05
CA PHE A 75 0.09 13.76 3.36
C PHE A 75 0.19 14.59 2.08
N VAL A 76 -0.85 15.36 1.79
CA VAL A 76 -0.96 16.14 0.55
C VAL A 76 -1.08 17.64 0.83
N ALA A 77 -0.55 18.47 -0.06
CA ALA A 77 -0.59 19.91 0.09
C ALA A 77 -1.97 20.54 -0.20
N ARG A 78 -2.80 19.82 -0.97
CA ARG A 78 -4.15 20.26 -1.39
C ARG A 78 -5.13 19.12 -1.24
N PRO A 79 -5.56 18.79 -0.01
CA PRO A 79 -6.46 17.66 0.23
C PRO A 79 -7.84 17.83 -0.43
N GLN A 80 -8.27 19.08 -0.69
CA GLN A 80 -9.53 19.41 -1.37
C GLN A 80 -9.64 18.80 -2.79
N THR A 81 -8.52 18.43 -3.41
CA THR A 81 -8.53 17.75 -4.71
C THR A 81 -9.15 16.35 -4.65
N TYR A 82 -9.41 15.84 -3.45
CA TYR A 82 -10.07 14.56 -3.22
C TYR A 82 -11.55 14.68 -2.89
N ASP A 83 -12.13 15.90 -2.68
CA ASP A 83 -13.51 16.06 -2.24
C ASP A 83 -14.52 15.40 -3.16
N SER A 84 -14.37 15.57 -4.45
CA SER A 84 -15.25 15.00 -5.47
C SER A 84 -14.94 13.54 -5.84
N LYS A 85 -13.89 12.93 -5.28
CA LYS A 85 -13.51 11.58 -5.65
C LYS A 85 -14.27 10.55 -4.82
N THR A 86 -14.78 9.53 -5.47
CA THR A 86 -15.40 8.36 -4.83
C THR A 86 -14.38 7.27 -4.52
N GLN A 87 -13.24 7.27 -5.21
CA GLN A 87 -12.14 6.32 -5.02
C GLN A 87 -10.79 7.04 -5.00
N PRO A 88 -9.75 6.46 -4.40
CA PRO A 88 -8.39 7.00 -4.45
C PRO A 88 -7.83 6.97 -5.87
N TYR A 89 -6.67 7.60 -6.06
CA TYR A 89 -5.96 7.45 -7.33
C TYR A 89 -5.49 6.01 -7.54
N PRO A 90 -5.48 5.49 -8.79
CA PRO A 90 -5.14 4.10 -9.09
C PRO A 90 -3.86 3.59 -8.44
N GLY A 91 -2.79 4.39 -8.45
CA GLY A 91 -1.52 3.99 -7.81
C GLY A 91 -1.60 3.91 -6.28
N GLN A 92 -2.45 4.71 -5.64
CA GLN A 92 -2.67 4.66 -4.19
C GLN A 92 -3.50 3.43 -3.82
N LEU A 93 -4.54 3.14 -4.61
CA LEU A 93 -5.34 1.93 -4.45
C LEU A 93 -4.48 0.68 -4.62
N LEU A 94 -3.67 0.63 -5.69
CA LEU A 94 -2.77 -0.50 -5.94
C LEU A 94 -1.79 -0.72 -4.77
N GLN A 95 -1.24 0.34 -4.22
CA GLN A 95 -0.32 0.27 -3.08
C GLN A 95 -0.97 -0.35 -1.85
N VAL A 96 -2.15 0.13 -1.46
CA VAL A 96 -2.81 -0.38 -0.25
C VAL A 96 -3.33 -1.80 -0.44
N LEU A 97 -3.77 -2.18 -1.63
CA LEU A 97 -4.13 -3.56 -1.99
C LEU A 97 -2.91 -4.49 -1.97
N ALA A 98 -1.76 -4.03 -2.44
CA ALA A 98 -0.51 -4.78 -2.36
C ALA A 98 -0.12 -5.02 -0.90
N TYR A 99 -0.23 -4.02 -0.05
CA TYR A 99 0.01 -4.17 1.40
C TYR A 99 -0.95 -5.18 2.03
N LEU A 100 -2.24 -5.08 1.75
CA LEU A 100 -3.26 -5.97 2.31
C LEU A 100 -3.05 -7.45 1.95
N ASN A 101 -2.39 -7.73 0.82
CA ASN A 101 -2.14 -9.08 0.30
C ASN A 101 -0.67 -9.51 0.43
N SER A 102 0.14 -8.77 1.18
CA SER A 102 1.53 -9.09 1.41
C SER A 102 1.74 -9.96 2.65
N ASN A 103 2.91 -10.60 2.71
CA ASN A 103 3.42 -11.19 3.94
C ASN A 103 4.03 -10.09 4.81
N PHE A 104 3.79 -10.16 6.09
CA PHE A 104 4.29 -9.17 7.05
C PHE A 104 5.49 -9.69 7.79
N SER A 105 6.43 -8.80 8.10
CA SER A 105 7.57 -9.09 8.95
C SER A 105 7.89 -7.91 9.87
N SER A 106 8.43 -8.20 11.02
CA SER A 106 8.85 -7.18 11.99
C SER A 106 10.33 -7.30 12.29
N LYS A 107 10.98 -6.19 12.60
CA LYS A 107 12.34 -6.20 13.16
C LYS A 107 12.40 -6.72 14.59
N ARG A 108 11.27 -6.86 15.27
CA ARG A 108 11.19 -7.39 16.64
C ARG A 108 11.12 -8.90 16.62
N LYS A 109 11.58 -9.56 17.70
CA LYS A 109 11.65 -11.02 17.84
C LYS A 109 10.31 -11.75 17.81
N ALA A 110 9.21 -11.07 18.11
CA ALA A 110 7.88 -11.61 17.90
C ALA A 110 7.45 -11.22 16.48
N SER A 111 7.20 -12.21 15.65
CA SER A 111 6.72 -11.96 14.29
C SER A 111 5.29 -11.44 14.35
N PRO A 112 4.93 -10.37 13.62
CA PRO A 112 3.54 -10.04 13.40
C PRO A 112 2.77 -11.20 12.75
N ASP A 113 3.46 -12.10 12.03
CA ASP A 113 2.85 -13.27 11.41
C ASP A 113 2.18 -14.17 12.44
N ASP A 114 2.73 -14.30 13.67
CA ASP A 114 2.10 -15.03 14.77
C ASP A 114 0.73 -14.45 15.16
N TYR A 115 0.44 -13.19 14.80
CA TYR A 115 -0.82 -12.51 15.06
C TYR A 115 -1.69 -12.36 13.82
N PHE A 116 -1.08 -12.27 12.63
CA PHE A 116 -1.79 -12.08 11.36
C PHE A 116 -2.12 -13.41 10.67
N ASP A 117 -1.44 -14.50 11.03
CA ASP A 117 -1.84 -15.86 10.69
C ASP A 117 -3.08 -16.34 11.47
N MET A 118 -3.54 -15.56 12.47
CA MET A 118 -4.81 -15.86 13.11
C MET A 118 -5.94 -15.72 12.09
N PRO A 119 -6.92 -16.63 12.11
CA PRO A 119 -8.04 -16.59 11.18
C PRO A 119 -8.76 -15.25 11.30
N HIS A 120 -8.63 -14.42 10.27
CA HIS A 120 -9.43 -13.23 10.09
C HIS A 120 -10.52 -13.53 9.08
N THR A 121 -11.72 -13.13 9.39
CA THR A 121 -12.89 -13.39 8.54
C THR A 121 -12.94 -12.45 7.34
N GLN A 122 -12.35 -11.26 7.47
CA GLN A 122 -12.36 -10.22 6.45
C GLN A 122 -11.03 -9.48 6.38
N LYS A 123 -10.73 -8.92 5.21
CA LYS A 123 -9.64 -7.99 4.96
C LYS A 123 -10.21 -6.68 4.48
N GLN A 124 -9.70 -5.58 5.03
CA GLN A 124 -10.13 -4.22 4.69
C GLN A 124 -8.91 -3.34 4.49
N TRP A 125 -8.98 -2.44 3.53
CA TRP A 125 -8.00 -1.39 3.37
C TRP A 125 -8.59 -0.03 3.74
N GLU A 126 -7.74 0.84 4.24
CA GLU A 126 -8.06 2.23 4.55
C GLU A 126 -6.95 3.13 4.04
N LEU A 127 -7.33 4.14 3.25
CA LEU A 127 -6.43 5.19 2.78
C LEU A 127 -6.88 6.53 3.32
N ARG A 128 -6.08 7.14 4.18
CA ARG A 128 -6.36 8.47 4.73
C ARG A 128 -5.61 9.53 3.97
N ILE A 129 -6.34 10.51 3.46
CA ILE A 129 -5.78 11.72 2.85
C ILE A 129 -5.68 12.76 3.95
N CYS A 130 -4.46 13.07 4.35
CA CYS A 130 -4.18 14.01 5.43
C CYS A 130 -3.67 15.34 4.86
N ASP A 131 -4.06 16.45 5.47
CA ASP A 131 -3.48 17.75 5.15
C ASP A 131 -2.02 17.78 5.62
N ARG A 132 -1.10 18.13 4.72
CA ARG A 132 0.34 18.18 5.04
C ARG A 132 0.68 19.17 6.15
N LYS A 133 -0.07 20.26 6.29
CA LYS A 133 0.21 21.32 7.27
C LYS A 133 -0.34 20.98 8.65
N THR A 134 -1.62 20.58 8.71
CA THR A 134 -2.29 20.29 9.97
C THR A 134 -2.08 18.87 10.45
N LYS A 135 -1.68 17.96 9.52
CA LYS A 135 -1.55 16.51 9.73
C LYS A 135 -2.88 15.79 9.98
N GLU A 136 -3.97 16.53 9.98
CA GLU A 136 -5.30 15.97 10.21
C GLU A 136 -5.84 15.25 8.99
N PRO A 137 -6.60 14.15 9.18
CA PRO A 137 -7.31 13.47 8.10
C PRO A 137 -8.36 14.41 7.49
N HIS A 138 -8.33 14.56 6.17
CA HIS A 138 -9.29 15.33 5.40
C HIS A 138 -10.33 14.43 4.74
N LYS A 139 -9.89 13.27 4.23
CA LYS A 139 -10.77 12.29 3.59
C LYS A 139 -10.25 10.88 3.84
N ILE A 140 -11.18 9.96 4.04
CA ILE A 140 -10.88 8.55 4.21
C ILE A 140 -11.58 7.76 3.11
N PHE A 141 -10.83 6.88 2.44
CA PHE A 141 -11.36 5.84 1.56
C PHE A 141 -11.15 4.51 2.27
N SER A 142 -12.17 3.69 2.32
CA SER A 142 -12.10 2.40 2.99
C SER A 142 -13.07 1.43 2.34
N GLU A 143 -12.62 0.22 2.05
CA GLU A 143 -13.45 -0.85 1.50
C GLU A 143 -12.96 -2.21 1.99
N THR A 144 -13.90 -3.14 2.13
CA THR A 144 -13.59 -4.56 2.33
C THR A 144 -13.06 -5.14 1.02
N GLN A 145 -12.02 -5.96 1.12
CA GLN A 145 -11.48 -6.65 -0.04
C GLN A 145 -12.49 -7.64 -0.62
N ASP A 146 -12.69 -7.57 -1.91
CA ASP A 146 -13.54 -8.46 -2.69
C ASP A 146 -12.77 -9.08 -3.87
N SER A 147 -13.45 -9.90 -4.66
CA SER A 147 -12.86 -10.52 -5.86
C SER A 147 -12.47 -9.49 -6.92
N PHE A 148 -13.16 -8.35 -7.00
CA PHE A 148 -12.83 -7.30 -7.95
C PHE A 148 -11.52 -6.60 -7.59
N SER A 149 -11.31 -6.25 -6.34
CA SER A 149 -10.07 -5.63 -5.86
C SER A 149 -8.86 -6.56 -5.99
N LEU A 150 -9.05 -7.87 -5.75
CA LEU A 150 -8.02 -8.88 -6.01
C LEU A 150 -7.68 -9.00 -7.50
N HIS A 151 -8.69 -9.05 -8.35
CA HIS A 151 -8.49 -9.08 -9.80
C HIS A 151 -7.76 -7.82 -10.30
N TYR A 152 -8.15 -6.65 -9.80
CA TYR A 152 -7.49 -5.39 -10.13
C TYR A 152 -6.00 -5.40 -9.75
N LEU A 153 -5.67 -5.87 -8.54
CA LEU A 153 -4.29 -6.01 -8.09
C LEU A 153 -3.51 -6.94 -9.02
N HIS A 154 -4.02 -8.16 -9.26
CA HIS A 154 -3.35 -9.16 -10.07
C HIS A 154 -3.11 -8.67 -11.50
N THR A 155 -4.15 -8.17 -12.19
CA THR A 155 -4.06 -7.67 -13.56
C THR A 155 -3.10 -6.48 -13.71
N SER A 156 -3.06 -5.61 -12.68
CA SER A 156 -2.11 -4.47 -12.68
C SER A 156 -0.66 -4.96 -12.59
N LEU A 157 -0.37 -5.95 -11.75
CA LEU A 157 0.97 -6.52 -11.60
C LEU A 157 1.36 -7.37 -12.80
N GLU A 158 0.44 -8.12 -13.39
CA GLU A 158 0.65 -8.87 -14.64
C GLU A 158 1.00 -7.93 -15.79
N THR A 159 0.28 -6.81 -15.92
CA THR A 159 0.60 -5.76 -16.90
C THR A 159 2.00 -5.20 -16.69
N PHE A 160 2.38 -4.94 -15.45
CA PHE A 160 3.72 -4.50 -15.13
C PHE A 160 4.78 -5.55 -15.50
N ALA A 161 4.55 -6.81 -15.15
CA ALA A 161 5.44 -7.92 -15.49
C ALA A 161 5.57 -8.09 -17.02
N SER A 162 4.47 -8.04 -17.76
CA SER A 162 4.48 -8.19 -19.22
C SER A 162 5.25 -7.08 -19.94
N ILE A 163 5.21 -5.85 -19.40
CA ILE A 163 6.03 -4.74 -19.89
C ILE A 163 7.51 -5.00 -19.61
N ALA A 164 7.84 -5.50 -18.42
CA ALA A 164 9.22 -5.75 -18.01
C ALA A 164 9.93 -6.80 -18.91
N VAL A 165 9.17 -7.76 -19.46
CA VAL A 165 9.68 -8.78 -20.40
C VAL A 165 9.36 -8.48 -21.86
N ASN A 166 8.98 -7.26 -22.19
CA ASN A 166 8.68 -6.81 -23.57
C ASN A 166 7.56 -7.59 -24.29
N VAL A 167 6.67 -8.22 -23.56
CA VAL A 167 5.45 -8.85 -24.12
C VAL A 167 4.38 -7.80 -24.43
N THR A 168 4.32 -6.76 -23.63
CA THR A 168 3.39 -5.63 -23.79
C THR A 168 4.16 -4.32 -23.87
N GLU A 169 3.81 -3.47 -24.81
CA GLU A 169 4.38 -2.12 -24.88
C GLU A 169 3.81 -1.23 -23.76
N PRO A 170 4.66 -0.43 -23.08
CA PRO A 170 4.19 0.50 -22.08
C PRO A 170 3.35 1.61 -22.72
N LYS A 171 2.20 1.93 -22.11
CA LYS A 171 1.39 3.05 -22.55
C LYS A 171 2.07 4.37 -22.16
N HIS A 172 2.27 5.24 -23.14
CA HIS A 172 2.83 6.57 -22.88
C HIS A 172 1.81 7.52 -22.24
N HIS A 173 2.29 8.61 -21.68
CA HIS A 173 1.44 9.64 -21.08
C HIS A 173 0.84 10.56 -22.15
N ASN A 174 -0.49 10.79 -22.08
CA ASN A 174 -1.16 11.87 -22.80
C ASN A 174 -1.15 13.16 -21.96
N SER A 175 -0.01 13.55 -21.43
CA SER A 175 0.12 14.71 -20.56
C SER A 175 1.47 15.39 -20.75
N LYS A 176 1.45 16.55 -21.38
CA LYS A 176 2.65 17.39 -21.60
C LYS A 176 3.42 17.62 -20.28
N ARG A 177 2.72 17.97 -19.19
CA ARG A 177 3.33 18.18 -17.88
C ARG A 177 4.12 16.97 -17.37
N LYS A 178 3.59 15.75 -17.57
CA LYS A 178 4.28 14.52 -17.19
C LYS A 178 5.46 14.24 -18.10
N CYS A 179 5.32 14.49 -19.41
CA CYS A 179 6.40 14.34 -20.37
C CYS A 179 7.54 15.32 -20.06
N ASP A 180 7.25 16.57 -19.74
CA ASP A 180 8.25 17.59 -19.39
C ASP A 180 9.01 17.26 -18.11
N ALA A 181 8.36 16.59 -17.15
CA ALA A 181 8.97 16.14 -15.89
C ALA A 181 9.66 14.77 -16.00
N CYS A 182 9.54 14.08 -17.14
CA CYS A 182 10.08 12.73 -17.31
C CYS A 182 11.59 12.75 -17.56
N ASN A 183 12.33 11.89 -16.88
CA ASN A 183 13.78 11.77 -17.07
C ASN A 183 14.15 11.21 -18.45
N LEU A 184 13.23 10.53 -19.13
CA LEU A 184 13.40 9.95 -20.47
C LEU A 184 12.92 10.90 -21.59
N LYS A 185 12.54 12.14 -21.27
CA LYS A 185 11.95 13.09 -22.23
C LYS A 185 12.78 13.36 -23.49
N THR A 186 14.09 13.22 -23.41
CA THR A 186 15.02 13.48 -24.52
C THR A 186 15.11 12.33 -25.51
N VAL A 187 14.75 11.12 -25.10
CA VAL A 187 14.84 9.89 -25.91
C VAL A 187 13.47 9.24 -26.15
N CYS A 188 12.41 9.83 -25.60
CA CYS A 188 11.06 9.29 -25.71
C CYS A 188 10.42 9.65 -27.07
N GLU A 189 10.10 8.65 -27.86
CA GLU A 189 9.40 8.81 -29.16
C GLU A 189 7.97 9.32 -29.00
N PHE A 190 7.35 9.10 -27.84
CA PHE A 190 5.94 9.45 -27.56
C PHE A 190 5.79 10.78 -26.81
N ARG A 191 6.82 11.62 -26.80
CA ARG A 191 6.76 12.93 -26.15
C ARG A 191 5.78 13.85 -26.87
N ILE A 192 4.83 14.46 -26.13
CA ILE A 192 3.87 15.44 -26.59
C ILE A 192 4.17 16.84 -26.04
#